data_241eefd01baf73f1381cc69aa7ac245b
#
_entry.id   241eefd01baf73f1381cc69aa7ac245b
#
_cell.length_a   1.000
_cell.length_b   1.000
_cell.length_c   1.000
_cell.angle_alpha   90.00
_cell.angle_beta   90.00
_cell.angle_gamma   90.00
#
_symmetry.space_group_name_H-M   'P 1'
#
loop_
_entity.id
_entity.type
_entity.pdbx_description
1 polymer ?
#
loop_
_entity_poly.entity_id
_entity_poly.type
_entity_poly.pdbx_seq_one_letter_code
_entity_poly.pdbx_strand_id
1 'polypeptide(L)'
;MAQQELDPKYDQYDYPTVAPTAQTGHPGHLTPEQLAQVHQLRLTLESEGYTKRLDTLTLLRFLRARKFDVNLAKQMFVEFETWRKTTKLDQTIPNWDYPEKPEVFKFYPQYYHKTDKDGRPLYIEQLGGIDLNAMYKITTAERMLTNLAVEYEKCADPRFPACSRKANHLVETCCTIMDLKGVGISRVPQVYSYVKQASVISQNYYPERLGKLYMINAPWGFSTVWSVVKGWLDPVTVSKINILGSGYQKELLNQIPAENLPKGLGGKCECQGGCELSDAGPWHDKEWTKEPWWANQQPASDVIENKGGETVTAPAGTQAPGTAVTTDAAAKAPAAA
;
A
#
# COMPACT_ATOMS: atom_id res chain seq x y z
N MET A 1 -0.71 -28.19 15.70
CA MET A 1 -0.89 -26.81 15.21
C MET A 1 -2.35 -26.48 15.46
N ALA A 2 -2.65 -25.47 16.26
CA ALA A 2 -4.02 -25.02 16.45
C ALA A 2 -4.54 -24.48 15.12
N GLN A 3 -5.65 -25.04 14.66
CA GLN A 3 -6.34 -24.57 13.46
C GLN A 3 -6.75 -23.12 13.72
N GLN A 4 -6.43 -22.21 12.82
CA GLN A 4 -6.83 -20.81 12.96
C GLN A 4 -8.35 -20.76 13.04
N GLU A 5 -8.87 -20.37 14.20
CA GLU A 5 -10.30 -20.22 14.41
C GLU A 5 -10.76 -18.93 13.71
N LEU A 6 -11.43 -19.10 12.57
CA LEU A 6 -12.01 -17.99 11.83
C LEU A 6 -13.36 -17.60 12.46
N ASP A 7 -13.59 -16.30 12.57
CA ASP A 7 -14.85 -15.76 13.04
C ASP A 7 -15.86 -15.69 11.87
N PRO A 8 -16.92 -16.50 11.85
CA PRO A 8 -17.84 -16.55 10.72
C PRO A 8 -18.56 -15.22 10.45
N LYS A 9 -18.55 -14.29 11.39
CA LYS A 9 -19.12 -12.94 11.22
C LYS A 9 -18.25 -12.07 10.32
N TYR A 10 -16.92 -12.23 10.38
CA TYR A 10 -15.97 -11.35 9.72
C TYR A 10 -15.10 -12.07 8.68
N ASP A 11 -14.80 -13.36 8.89
CA ASP A 11 -13.81 -14.11 8.13
C ASP A 11 -14.46 -14.92 7.00
N GLN A 12 -15.11 -14.23 6.08
CA GLN A 12 -15.81 -14.82 4.93
C GLN A 12 -14.89 -14.88 3.71
N TYR A 13 -13.78 -15.63 3.84
CA TYR A 13 -12.84 -15.79 2.73
C TYR A 13 -13.24 -16.94 1.82
N ASP A 14 -13.10 -16.73 0.53
CA ASP A 14 -13.29 -17.74 -0.52
C ASP A 14 -11.97 -18.11 -1.22
N TYR A 15 -10.86 -17.84 -0.53
CA TYR A 15 -9.49 -18.14 -0.94
C TYR A 15 -8.68 -18.68 0.25
N PRO A 16 -7.52 -19.34 0.00
CA PRO A 16 -6.69 -19.84 1.07
C PRO A 16 -6.23 -18.75 2.03
N THR A 17 -6.34 -19.00 3.34
CA THR A 17 -6.01 -18.03 4.40
C THR A 17 -4.74 -18.39 5.17
N VAL A 18 -4.06 -19.48 4.82
CA VAL A 18 -2.82 -19.90 5.48
C VAL A 18 -1.63 -19.33 4.72
N ALA A 19 -0.75 -18.61 5.44
CA ALA A 19 0.48 -18.08 4.88
C ALA A 19 1.47 -19.21 4.55
N PRO A 20 2.23 -19.12 3.45
CA PRO A 20 3.21 -20.15 3.06
C PRO A 20 4.44 -20.18 3.97
N THR A 21 4.66 -19.12 4.75
CA THR A 21 5.76 -19.04 5.73
C THR A 21 5.38 -19.76 7.02
N ALA A 22 6.30 -20.51 7.62
CA ALA A 22 6.12 -21.08 8.96
C ALA A 22 6.41 -20.09 10.11
N GLN A 23 6.64 -18.81 9.79
CA GLN A 23 6.95 -17.79 10.78
C GLN A 23 5.73 -17.51 11.67
N THR A 24 5.93 -17.52 12.99
CA THR A 24 4.88 -17.19 13.96
C THR A 24 4.33 -15.77 13.77
N GLY A 25 3.06 -15.57 14.12
CA GLY A 25 2.37 -14.28 13.92
C GLY A 25 1.76 -14.10 12.54
N HIS A 26 1.99 -15.04 11.61
CA HIS A 26 1.33 -15.05 10.31
C HIS A 26 0.07 -15.93 10.31
N PRO A 27 -0.89 -15.66 9.41
CA PRO A 27 -2.11 -16.45 9.29
C PRO A 27 -1.82 -17.96 9.14
N GLY A 28 -2.46 -18.76 9.99
CA GLY A 28 -2.23 -20.20 10.08
C GLY A 28 -1.08 -20.62 11.00
N HIS A 29 -0.29 -19.67 11.55
CA HIS A 29 0.90 -19.91 12.38
C HIS A 29 0.93 -19.06 13.64
N LEU A 30 -0.24 -18.85 14.26
CA LEU A 30 -0.37 -18.07 15.48
C LEU A 30 -0.07 -18.91 16.73
N THR A 31 0.53 -18.28 17.74
CA THR A 31 0.52 -18.84 19.09
C THR A 31 -0.85 -18.64 19.74
N PRO A 32 -1.18 -19.38 20.83
CA PRO A 32 -2.41 -19.13 21.59
C PRO A 32 -2.54 -17.69 22.09
N GLU A 33 -1.45 -17.07 22.51
CA GLU A 33 -1.42 -15.68 22.95
C GLU A 33 -1.73 -14.72 21.80
N GLN A 34 -1.15 -14.97 20.63
CA GLN A 34 -1.40 -14.14 19.44
C GLN A 34 -2.85 -14.24 18.97
N LEU A 35 -3.43 -15.45 19.04
CA LEU A 35 -4.86 -15.63 18.74
C LEU A 35 -5.74 -14.88 19.75
N ALA A 36 -5.42 -14.96 21.05
CA ALA A 36 -6.10 -14.19 22.09
C ALA A 36 -6.02 -12.67 21.84
N GLN A 37 -4.86 -12.18 21.37
CA GLN A 37 -4.67 -10.77 21.04
C GLN A 37 -5.50 -10.32 19.83
N VAL A 38 -5.71 -11.20 18.83
CA VAL A 38 -6.65 -10.92 17.72
C VAL A 38 -8.07 -10.75 18.25
N HIS A 39 -8.53 -11.67 19.10
CA HIS A 39 -9.86 -11.60 19.71
C HIS A 39 -10.02 -10.35 20.60
N GLN A 40 -9.01 -10.05 21.42
CA GLN A 40 -9.03 -8.85 22.27
C GLN A 40 -9.12 -7.57 21.45
N LEU A 41 -8.32 -7.44 20.40
CA LEU A 41 -8.34 -6.27 19.50
C LEU A 41 -9.72 -6.13 18.85
N ARG A 42 -10.29 -7.23 18.33
CA ARG A 42 -11.61 -7.24 17.70
C ARG A 42 -12.70 -6.79 18.65
N LEU A 43 -12.80 -7.40 19.84
CA LEU A 43 -13.79 -7.05 20.84
C LEU A 43 -13.69 -5.59 21.29
N THR A 44 -12.47 -5.08 21.44
CA THR A 44 -12.25 -3.68 21.81
C THR A 44 -12.74 -2.74 20.71
N LEU A 45 -12.43 -3.02 19.44
CA LEU A 45 -12.90 -2.22 18.32
C LEU A 45 -14.43 -2.28 18.16
N GLU A 46 -15.04 -3.48 18.31
CA GLU A 46 -16.50 -3.62 18.32
C GLU A 46 -17.16 -2.79 19.42
N SER A 47 -16.60 -2.81 20.63
CA SER A 47 -17.12 -2.01 21.76
C SER A 47 -17.04 -0.50 21.52
N GLU A 48 -16.11 -0.04 20.68
CA GLU A 48 -15.97 1.34 20.24
C GLU A 48 -16.81 1.68 18.99
N GLY A 49 -17.63 0.72 18.50
CA GLY A 49 -18.57 0.92 17.39
C GLY A 49 -18.02 0.66 15.99
N TYR A 50 -16.81 0.10 15.86
CA TYR A 50 -16.29 -0.31 14.56
C TYR A 50 -16.98 -1.59 14.10
N THR A 51 -17.36 -1.65 12.81
CA THR A 51 -18.08 -2.80 12.22
C THR A 51 -17.46 -3.28 10.91
N LYS A 52 -16.48 -2.57 10.38
CA LYS A 52 -15.81 -2.89 9.11
C LYS A 52 -14.35 -3.26 9.33
N ARG A 53 -13.82 -4.13 8.47
CA ARG A 53 -12.39 -4.50 8.45
C ARG A 53 -11.90 -5.14 9.77
N LEU A 54 -12.81 -5.82 10.47
CA LEU A 54 -12.51 -6.57 11.69
C LEU A 54 -12.17 -8.03 11.42
N ASP A 55 -11.96 -8.38 10.17
CA ASP A 55 -11.53 -9.70 9.75
C ASP A 55 -10.11 -10.03 10.26
N THR A 56 -9.85 -11.31 10.48
CA THR A 56 -8.62 -11.79 11.08
C THR A 56 -7.39 -11.37 10.30
N LEU A 57 -7.41 -11.42 8.95
CA LEU A 57 -6.25 -11.05 8.13
C LEU A 57 -5.93 -9.57 8.26
N THR A 58 -6.95 -8.72 8.31
CA THR A 58 -6.76 -7.28 8.53
C THR A 58 -6.18 -7.00 9.91
N LEU A 59 -6.79 -7.52 10.98
CA LEU A 59 -6.33 -7.27 12.35
C LEU A 59 -4.91 -7.79 12.58
N LEU A 60 -4.55 -8.94 12.01
CA LEU A 60 -3.19 -9.48 12.10
C LEU A 60 -2.14 -8.57 11.49
N ARG A 61 -2.43 -7.85 10.41
CA ARG A 61 -1.48 -6.89 9.82
C ARG A 61 -1.17 -5.74 10.78
N PHE A 62 -2.19 -5.19 11.45
CA PHE A 62 -2.00 -4.14 12.47
C PHE A 62 -1.26 -4.67 13.71
N LEU A 63 -1.58 -5.87 14.16
CA LEU A 63 -0.90 -6.51 15.28
C LEU A 63 0.58 -6.79 14.95
N ARG A 64 0.90 -7.36 13.78
CA ARG A 64 2.30 -7.56 13.35
C ARG A 64 3.07 -6.25 13.28
N ALA A 65 2.47 -5.21 12.71
CA ALA A 65 3.08 -3.89 12.60
C ALA A 65 3.36 -3.23 13.96
N ARG A 66 2.72 -3.70 15.01
CA ARG A 66 2.91 -3.23 16.39
C ARG A 66 3.39 -4.34 17.32
N LYS A 67 4.06 -5.39 16.78
CA LYS A 67 4.67 -6.49 17.54
C LYS A 67 3.70 -7.13 18.53
N PHE A 68 2.43 -7.23 18.14
CA PHE A 68 1.32 -7.76 18.94
C PHE A 68 0.98 -6.94 20.21
N ASP A 69 1.40 -5.68 20.30
CA ASP A 69 0.84 -4.75 21.28
C ASP A 69 -0.58 -4.34 20.83
N VAL A 70 -1.58 -4.82 21.56
CA VAL A 70 -3.00 -4.62 21.23
C VAL A 70 -3.39 -3.15 21.30
N ASN A 71 -2.85 -2.37 22.24
CA ASN A 71 -3.17 -0.96 22.39
C ASN A 71 -2.61 -0.12 21.24
N LEU A 72 -1.36 -0.36 20.88
CA LEU A 72 -0.72 0.30 19.74
C LEU A 72 -1.36 -0.12 18.41
N ALA A 73 -1.73 -1.40 18.26
CA ALA A 73 -2.44 -1.88 17.07
C ALA A 73 -3.83 -1.25 16.95
N LYS A 74 -4.56 -1.12 18.08
CA LYS A 74 -5.84 -0.41 18.13
C LYS A 74 -5.68 1.05 17.71
N GLN A 75 -4.72 1.76 18.30
CA GLN A 75 -4.47 3.16 17.91
C GLN A 75 -4.22 3.30 16.42
N MET A 76 -3.36 2.46 15.85
CA MET A 76 -3.07 2.49 14.41
C MET A 76 -4.31 2.20 13.56
N PHE A 77 -5.14 1.25 13.97
CA PHE A 77 -6.40 0.95 13.28
C PHE A 77 -7.40 2.11 13.34
N VAL A 78 -7.54 2.75 14.50
CA VAL A 78 -8.41 3.93 14.69
C VAL A 78 -7.94 5.12 13.82
N GLU A 79 -6.64 5.36 13.75
CA GLU A 79 -6.05 6.37 12.86
C GLU A 79 -6.33 6.05 11.38
N PHE A 80 -6.20 4.79 10.97
CA PHE A 80 -6.55 4.32 9.63
C PHE A 80 -8.04 4.54 9.29
N GLU A 81 -8.97 4.16 10.17
CA GLU A 81 -10.40 4.36 9.96
C GLU A 81 -10.77 5.86 9.94
N THR A 82 -10.13 6.66 10.80
CA THR A 82 -10.32 8.12 10.83
C THR A 82 -9.85 8.75 9.52
N TRP A 83 -8.68 8.33 9.02
CA TRP A 83 -8.17 8.79 7.72
C TRP A 83 -9.12 8.40 6.58
N ARG A 84 -9.60 7.16 6.53
CA ARG A 84 -10.58 6.69 5.52
C ARG A 84 -11.85 7.54 5.52
N LYS A 85 -12.38 7.82 6.72
CA LYS A 85 -13.57 8.66 6.90
C LYS A 85 -13.33 10.09 6.44
N THR A 86 -12.21 10.69 6.83
CA THR A 86 -11.84 12.07 6.49
C THR A 86 -11.63 12.24 4.99
N THR A 87 -10.98 11.29 4.34
CA THR A 87 -10.73 11.30 2.88
C THR A 87 -11.90 10.77 2.06
N LYS A 88 -12.96 10.29 2.70
CA LYS A 88 -14.12 9.65 2.07
C LYS A 88 -13.71 8.48 1.16
N LEU A 89 -12.65 7.74 1.53
CA LEU A 89 -12.01 6.77 0.66
C LEU A 89 -12.97 5.66 0.22
N ASP A 90 -13.79 5.12 1.13
CA ASP A 90 -14.77 4.06 0.82
C ASP A 90 -15.78 4.49 -0.27
N GLN A 91 -16.10 5.79 -0.35
CA GLN A 91 -16.99 6.35 -1.37
C GLN A 91 -16.23 6.68 -2.67
N THR A 92 -14.94 6.98 -2.55
CA THR A 92 -14.09 7.34 -3.70
C THR A 92 -13.74 6.12 -4.54
N ILE A 93 -13.39 4.98 -3.93
CA ILE A 93 -12.89 3.78 -4.61
C ILE A 93 -13.80 3.32 -5.75
N PRO A 94 -15.12 3.12 -5.55
CA PRO A 94 -16.02 2.61 -6.62
C PRO A 94 -16.17 3.58 -7.79
N ASN A 95 -15.95 4.87 -7.55
CA ASN A 95 -16.22 5.93 -8.52
C ASN A 95 -14.93 6.62 -9.00
N TRP A 96 -13.75 6.09 -8.61
CA TRP A 96 -12.48 6.74 -8.94
C TRP A 96 -12.16 6.60 -10.42
N ASP A 97 -12.05 7.75 -11.08
CA ASP A 97 -11.56 7.89 -12.44
C ASP A 97 -10.25 8.68 -12.46
N TYR A 98 -9.26 8.14 -13.17
CA TYR A 98 -7.93 8.73 -13.31
C TYR A 98 -7.52 8.79 -14.80
N PRO A 99 -8.24 9.58 -15.64
CA PRO A 99 -8.02 9.63 -17.08
C PRO A 99 -6.66 10.22 -17.45
N GLU A 100 -6.06 11.04 -16.59
CA GLU A 100 -4.73 11.58 -16.77
C GLU A 100 -3.59 10.56 -16.55
N LYS A 101 -3.87 9.33 -16.11
CA LYS A 101 -2.88 8.28 -15.84
C LYS A 101 -1.86 8.09 -16.96
N PRO A 102 -2.23 7.98 -18.26
CA PRO A 102 -1.27 7.79 -19.34
C PRO A 102 -0.26 8.95 -19.47
N GLU A 103 -0.72 10.18 -19.25
CA GLU A 103 0.14 11.37 -19.32
C GLU A 103 1.06 11.47 -18.09
N VAL A 104 0.54 11.21 -16.89
CA VAL A 104 1.33 11.16 -15.65
C VAL A 104 2.40 10.07 -15.72
N PHE A 105 2.08 8.92 -16.30
CA PHE A 105 3.01 7.79 -16.43
C PHE A 105 4.17 8.01 -17.39
N LYS A 106 4.12 9.05 -18.25
CA LYS A 106 5.30 9.50 -19.01
C LYS A 106 6.43 10.01 -18.10
N PHE A 107 6.08 10.47 -16.89
CA PHE A 107 7.02 10.99 -15.90
C PHE A 107 7.23 10.04 -14.73
N TYR A 108 6.18 9.40 -14.26
CA TYR A 108 6.22 8.56 -13.07
C TYR A 108 5.32 7.32 -13.22
N PRO A 109 5.76 6.29 -13.93
CA PRO A 109 5.04 5.02 -13.98
C PRO A 109 5.00 4.34 -12.61
N GLN A 110 3.79 4.01 -12.13
CA GLN A 110 3.51 3.26 -10.91
C GLN A 110 2.37 2.30 -11.19
N TYR A 111 2.66 1.01 -11.28
CA TYR A 111 1.66 0.06 -11.76
C TYR A 111 1.83 -1.34 -11.21
N TYR A 112 0.72 -2.08 -11.15
CA TYR A 112 0.74 -3.51 -10.91
C TYR A 112 0.82 -4.27 -12.22
N HIS A 113 1.53 -5.41 -12.22
CA HIS A 113 1.72 -6.19 -13.43
C HIS A 113 2.07 -7.64 -13.11
N LYS A 114 1.13 -8.57 -13.37
CA LYS A 114 1.35 -10.01 -13.19
C LYS A 114 1.91 -10.36 -11.80
N THR A 115 2.63 -11.49 -11.69
CA THR A 115 3.06 -12.02 -10.39
C THR A 115 4.51 -12.48 -10.40
N ASP A 116 5.12 -12.52 -9.21
CA ASP A 116 6.36 -13.24 -8.98
C ASP A 116 6.13 -14.76 -8.85
N LYS A 117 7.20 -15.53 -8.61
CA LYS A 117 7.15 -17.01 -8.48
C LYS A 117 6.42 -17.49 -7.23
N ASP A 118 6.30 -16.63 -6.21
CA ASP A 118 5.55 -16.91 -5.00
C ASP A 118 4.07 -16.45 -5.10
N GLY A 119 3.63 -16.02 -6.29
CA GLY A 119 2.27 -15.57 -6.56
C GLY A 119 1.97 -14.13 -6.15
N ARG A 120 2.95 -13.36 -5.64
CA ARG A 120 2.74 -11.96 -5.24
C ARG A 120 2.54 -11.07 -6.47
N PRO A 121 1.58 -10.12 -6.45
CA PRO A 121 1.50 -9.12 -7.50
C PRO A 121 2.79 -8.30 -7.55
N LEU A 122 3.30 -8.08 -8.78
CA LEU A 122 4.41 -7.16 -8.99
C LEU A 122 3.89 -5.73 -8.92
N TYR A 123 4.56 -4.88 -8.13
CA TYR A 123 4.36 -3.44 -8.13
C TYR A 123 5.64 -2.78 -8.64
N ILE A 124 5.53 -2.01 -9.70
CA ILE A 124 6.68 -1.43 -10.41
C ILE A 124 6.60 0.09 -10.36
N GLU A 125 7.67 0.71 -9.88
CA GLU A 125 7.86 2.17 -9.85
C GLU A 125 9.12 2.57 -10.61
N GLN A 126 9.01 3.57 -11.50
CA GLN A 126 10.14 4.11 -12.24
C GLN A 126 10.35 5.59 -11.86
N LEU A 127 11.39 5.85 -11.05
CA LEU A 127 11.57 7.13 -10.36
C LEU A 127 12.36 8.16 -11.17
N GLY A 128 13.10 7.74 -12.18
CA GLY A 128 14.07 8.61 -12.86
C GLY A 128 13.49 9.72 -13.70
N GLY A 129 12.24 9.56 -14.16
CA GLY A 129 11.53 10.54 -14.97
C GLY A 129 10.72 11.57 -14.18
N ILE A 130 10.69 11.47 -12.85
CA ILE A 130 9.84 12.34 -12.02
C ILE A 130 10.17 13.81 -12.25
N ASP A 131 9.15 14.56 -12.70
CA ASP A 131 9.16 16.02 -12.79
C ASP A 131 7.79 16.52 -12.27
N LEU A 132 7.75 16.86 -10.98
CA LEU A 132 6.50 17.31 -10.35
C LEU A 132 5.96 18.60 -10.96
N ASN A 133 6.83 19.49 -11.47
CA ASN A 133 6.37 20.72 -12.11
C ASN A 133 5.62 20.43 -13.43
N ALA A 134 6.11 19.47 -14.21
CA ALA A 134 5.43 19.00 -15.41
C ALA A 134 4.15 18.22 -15.07
N MET A 135 4.22 17.35 -14.07
CA MET A 135 3.08 16.54 -13.62
C MET A 135 1.94 17.39 -13.06
N TYR A 136 2.24 18.46 -12.30
CA TYR A 136 1.22 19.35 -11.75
C TYR A 136 0.54 20.25 -12.79
N LYS A 137 0.98 20.23 -14.05
CA LYS A 137 0.22 20.80 -15.17
C LYS A 137 -0.87 19.84 -15.71
N ILE A 138 -0.77 18.56 -15.35
CA ILE A 138 -1.65 17.48 -15.81
C ILE A 138 -2.62 17.07 -14.70
N THR A 139 -2.13 16.98 -13.46
CA THR A 139 -2.85 16.48 -12.28
C THR A 139 -2.49 17.29 -11.04
N THR A 140 -2.95 16.87 -9.86
CA THR A 140 -2.59 17.46 -8.56
C THR A 140 -1.96 16.43 -7.64
N ALA A 141 -1.21 16.90 -6.62
CA ALA A 141 -0.67 16.02 -5.58
C ALA A 141 -1.78 15.22 -4.88
N GLU A 142 -2.93 15.84 -4.62
CA GLU A 142 -4.09 15.20 -4.01
C GLU A 142 -4.61 14.04 -4.87
N ARG A 143 -4.80 14.26 -6.17
CA ARG A 143 -5.26 13.20 -7.09
C ARG A 143 -4.24 12.05 -7.18
N MET A 144 -2.95 12.36 -7.21
CA MET A 144 -1.89 11.35 -7.21
C MET A 144 -1.92 10.51 -5.91
N LEU A 145 -2.07 11.15 -4.75
CA LEU A 145 -2.15 10.46 -3.46
C LEU A 145 -3.47 9.68 -3.32
N THR A 146 -4.58 10.21 -3.84
CA THR A 146 -5.84 9.48 -3.90
C THR A 146 -5.71 8.25 -4.79
N ASN A 147 -5.10 8.38 -5.98
CA ASN A 147 -4.83 7.24 -6.85
C ASN A 147 -3.96 6.18 -6.17
N LEU A 148 -2.94 6.59 -5.42
CA LEU A 148 -2.11 5.67 -4.64
C LEU A 148 -2.96 4.89 -3.61
N ALA A 149 -3.85 5.56 -2.88
CA ALA A 149 -4.75 4.92 -1.92
C ALA A 149 -5.73 3.96 -2.61
N VAL A 150 -6.31 4.37 -3.73
CA VAL A 150 -7.20 3.51 -4.54
C VAL A 150 -6.46 2.28 -5.07
N GLU A 151 -5.21 2.43 -5.53
CA GLU A 151 -4.41 1.28 -5.98
C GLU A 151 -4.05 0.33 -4.83
N TYR A 152 -3.82 0.82 -3.59
CA TYR A 152 -3.68 -0.04 -2.41
C TYR A 152 -4.96 -0.81 -2.10
N GLU A 153 -6.13 -0.18 -2.22
CA GLU A 153 -7.41 -0.86 -2.02
C GLU A 153 -7.65 -1.92 -3.11
N LYS A 154 -7.40 -1.59 -4.38
CA LYS A 154 -7.46 -2.57 -5.48
C LYS A 154 -6.44 -3.70 -5.30
N CYS A 155 -5.32 -3.43 -4.62
CA CYS A 155 -4.38 -4.47 -4.28
C CYS A 155 -4.93 -5.38 -3.18
N ALA A 156 -5.59 -4.81 -2.16
CA ALA A 156 -6.23 -5.56 -1.10
C ALA A 156 -7.39 -6.44 -1.63
N ASP A 157 -8.18 -5.90 -2.56
CA ASP A 157 -9.28 -6.60 -3.24
C ASP A 157 -9.54 -5.92 -4.59
N PRO A 158 -9.38 -6.59 -5.74
CA PRO A 158 -9.36 -8.06 -5.94
C PRO A 158 -7.97 -8.71 -6.10
N ARG A 159 -6.82 -7.95 -6.10
CA ARG A 159 -5.53 -8.52 -6.53
C ARG A 159 -5.03 -9.61 -5.59
N PHE A 160 -4.96 -9.40 -4.29
CA PHE A 160 -4.49 -10.43 -3.36
C PHE A 160 -5.40 -11.66 -3.30
N PRO A 161 -6.74 -11.55 -3.25
CA PRO A 161 -7.62 -12.69 -3.34
C PRO A 161 -7.43 -13.52 -4.63
N ALA A 162 -7.35 -12.88 -5.78
CA ALA A 162 -7.12 -13.56 -7.06
C ALA A 162 -5.75 -14.27 -7.09
N CYS A 163 -4.70 -13.60 -6.60
CA CYS A 163 -3.38 -14.19 -6.47
C CYS A 163 -3.38 -15.38 -5.50
N SER A 164 -4.11 -15.29 -4.37
CA SER A 164 -4.21 -16.36 -3.39
C SER A 164 -4.92 -17.60 -3.95
N ARG A 165 -6.01 -17.40 -4.72
CA ARG A 165 -6.70 -18.51 -5.41
C ARG A 165 -5.77 -19.20 -6.40
N LYS A 166 -5.07 -18.43 -7.23
CA LYS A 166 -4.14 -18.95 -8.24
C LYS A 166 -2.93 -19.67 -7.62
N ALA A 167 -2.36 -19.11 -6.55
CA ALA A 167 -1.19 -19.65 -5.88
C ALA A 167 -1.52 -20.83 -4.93
N ASN A 168 -2.80 -21.05 -4.62
CA ASN A 168 -3.30 -22.03 -3.64
C ASN A 168 -2.68 -21.87 -2.24
N HIS A 169 -2.34 -20.65 -1.86
CA HIS A 169 -1.93 -20.22 -0.52
C HIS A 169 -2.22 -18.73 -0.35
N LEU A 170 -2.20 -18.24 0.90
CA LEU A 170 -2.43 -16.82 1.15
C LEU A 170 -1.32 -15.96 0.50
N VAL A 171 -1.76 -14.97 -0.27
CA VAL A 171 -0.92 -13.89 -0.79
C VAL A 171 -1.45 -12.58 -0.21
N GLU A 172 -0.69 -11.94 0.65
CA GLU A 172 -1.06 -10.68 1.31
C GLU A 172 0.01 -9.58 1.14
N THR A 173 1.06 -9.85 0.37
CA THR A 173 2.19 -8.93 0.16
C THR A 173 2.54 -8.80 -1.32
N CYS A 174 3.16 -7.69 -1.68
CA CYS A 174 3.65 -7.41 -3.04
C CYS A 174 5.14 -7.74 -3.20
N CYS A 175 5.54 -8.01 -4.44
CA CYS A 175 6.92 -7.95 -4.89
C CYS A 175 7.10 -6.61 -5.61
N THR A 176 7.88 -5.71 -5.02
CA THR A 176 8.08 -4.35 -5.52
C THR A 176 9.38 -4.21 -6.27
N ILE A 177 9.35 -3.57 -7.44
CA ILE A 177 10.54 -3.15 -8.19
C ILE A 177 10.55 -1.63 -8.21
N MET A 178 11.61 -1.03 -7.69
CA MET A 178 11.83 0.41 -7.69
C MET A 178 13.03 0.72 -8.59
N ASP A 179 12.77 1.23 -9.78
CA ASP A 179 13.82 1.56 -10.75
C ASP A 179 14.37 2.97 -10.49
N LEU A 180 15.64 3.02 -10.08
CA LEU A 180 16.37 4.25 -9.80
C LEU A 180 17.12 4.80 -11.04
N LYS A 181 16.93 4.22 -12.24
CA LYS A 181 17.58 4.69 -13.45
C LYS A 181 17.25 6.16 -13.71
N GLY A 182 18.28 7.01 -13.77
CA GLY A 182 18.11 8.45 -14.04
C GLY A 182 17.73 9.29 -12.81
N VAL A 183 17.63 8.70 -11.63
CA VAL A 183 17.42 9.48 -10.39
C VAL A 183 18.62 10.34 -10.10
N GLY A 184 18.44 11.67 -10.14
CA GLY A 184 19.45 12.65 -9.78
C GLY A 184 19.28 13.14 -8.34
N ILE A 185 20.36 13.15 -7.56
CA ILE A 185 20.34 13.63 -6.16
C ILE A 185 19.82 15.06 -6.06
N SER A 186 20.07 15.90 -7.06
CA SER A 186 19.60 17.29 -7.12
C SER A 186 18.06 17.43 -7.20
N ARG A 187 17.34 16.39 -7.61
CA ARG A 187 15.88 16.40 -7.68
C ARG A 187 15.17 15.98 -6.38
N VAL A 188 15.91 15.39 -5.44
CA VAL A 188 15.34 14.88 -4.17
C VAL A 188 14.56 15.96 -3.40
N PRO A 189 15.03 17.21 -3.26
CA PRO A 189 14.25 18.24 -2.54
C PRO A 189 12.90 18.53 -3.19
N GLN A 190 12.79 18.43 -4.52
CA GLN A 190 11.56 18.74 -5.26
C GLN A 190 10.48 17.68 -5.00
N VAL A 191 10.86 16.41 -4.89
CA VAL A 191 9.93 15.28 -4.70
C VAL A 191 9.68 14.95 -3.22
N TYR A 192 10.46 15.51 -2.31
CA TYR A 192 10.46 15.14 -0.89
C TYR A 192 9.07 15.24 -0.23
N SER A 193 8.34 16.32 -0.47
CA SER A 193 7.02 16.52 0.13
C SER A 193 6.02 15.47 -0.32
N TYR A 194 6.01 15.12 -1.60
CA TYR A 194 5.15 14.07 -2.15
C TYR A 194 5.53 12.69 -1.59
N VAL A 195 6.81 12.33 -1.66
CA VAL A 195 7.30 11.04 -1.16
C VAL A 195 7.02 10.88 0.33
N LYS A 196 7.15 11.93 1.13
CA LYS A 196 6.82 11.91 2.56
C LYS A 196 5.34 11.58 2.78
N GLN A 197 4.44 12.22 2.05
CA GLN A 197 2.99 11.98 2.16
C GLN A 197 2.64 10.56 1.69
N ALA A 198 3.19 10.10 0.57
CA ALA A 198 3.02 8.73 0.08
C ALA A 198 3.52 7.70 1.10
N SER A 199 4.68 7.95 1.74
CA SER A 199 5.23 7.10 2.79
C SER A 199 4.32 7.02 4.03
N VAL A 200 3.72 8.14 4.45
CA VAL A 200 2.74 8.15 5.56
C VAL A 200 1.56 7.24 5.24
N ILE A 201 1.00 7.34 4.03
CA ILE A 201 -0.12 6.49 3.61
C ILE A 201 0.29 5.01 3.67
N SER A 202 1.41 4.64 3.06
CA SER A 202 1.84 3.24 2.99
C SER A 202 2.16 2.64 4.36
N GLN A 203 2.87 3.39 5.21
CA GLN A 203 3.35 2.87 6.49
C GLN A 203 2.28 2.84 7.58
N ASN A 204 1.42 3.88 7.63
CA ASN A 204 0.46 4.00 8.71
C ASN A 204 -0.89 3.35 8.40
N TYR A 205 -1.27 3.29 7.11
CA TYR A 205 -2.61 2.83 6.73
C TYR A 205 -2.61 1.49 6.00
N TYR A 206 -1.48 1.09 5.40
CA TYR A 206 -1.36 -0.20 4.70
C TYR A 206 -0.16 -1.02 5.20
N PRO A 207 -0.09 -1.33 6.52
CA PRO A 207 1.03 -2.06 7.08
C PRO A 207 1.13 -3.49 6.53
N GLU A 208 2.34 -4.05 6.59
CA GLU A 208 2.63 -5.46 6.28
C GLU A 208 2.25 -5.89 4.84
N ARG A 209 2.36 -4.94 3.88
CA ARG A 209 2.10 -5.22 2.45
C ARG A 209 3.38 -5.47 1.63
N LEU A 210 4.55 -5.23 2.18
CA LEU A 210 5.83 -5.47 1.51
C LEU A 210 6.28 -6.91 1.71
N GLY A 211 6.40 -7.67 0.62
CA GLY A 211 6.98 -9.02 0.61
C GLY A 211 8.45 -9.01 0.21
N LYS A 212 8.76 -8.41 -0.93
CA LYS A 212 10.13 -8.19 -1.45
C LYS A 212 10.22 -6.81 -2.11
N LEU A 213 11.38 -6.19 -2.00
CA LEU A 213 11.70 -4.94 -2.70
C LEU A 213 13.04 -5.09 -3.42
N TYR A 214 13.03 -4.81 -4.71
CA TYR A 214 14.23 -4.71 -5.55
C TYR A 214 14.41 -3.24 -5.96
N MET A 215 15.43 -2.59 -5.38
CA MET A 215 15.87 -1.27 -5.83
C MET A 215 16.92 -1.50 -6.91
N ILE A 216 16.55 -1.29 -8.17
CA ILE A 216 17.41 -1.58 -9.33
C ILE A 216 18.03 -0.30 -9.90
N ASN A 217 19.10 -0.46 -10.68
CA ASN A 217 19.85 0.67 -11.23
C ASN A 217 20.33 1.66 -10.16
N ALA A 218 20.62 1.16 -8.97
CA ALA A 218 21.13 2.00 -7.89
C ALA A 218 22.41 2.73 -8.35
N PRO A 219 22.45 4.08 -8.28
CA PRO A 219 23.60 4.84 -8.75
C PRO A 219 24.83 4.59 -7.85
N TRP A 220 26.01 4.87 -8.41
CA TRP A 220 27.23 4.81 -7.63
C TRP A 220 27.12 5.69 -6.37
N GLY A 221 27.57 5.19 -5.24
CA GLY A 221 27.46 5.88 -3.94
C GLY A 221 26.12 5.70 -3.23
N PHE A 222 25.10 5.07 -3.83
CA PHE A 222 23.82 4.81 -3.17
C PHE A 222 23.95 3.96 -1.89
N SER A 223 25.00 3.11 -1.82
CA SER A 223 25.30 2.31 -0.61
C SER A 223 25.50 3.17 0.63
N THR A 224 26.08 4.38 0.50
CA THR A 224 26.24 5.33 1.61
C THR A 224 24.88 5.86 2.09
N VAL A 225 24.01 6.25 1.15
CA VAL A 225 22.63 6.68 1.47
C VAL A 225 21.88 5.55 2.13
N TRP A 226 21.98 4.34 1.59
CA TRP A 226 21.34 3.16 2.14
C TRP A 226 21.83 2.82 3.55
N SER A 227 23.13 2.97 3.83
CA SER A 227 23.68 2.68 5.17
C SER A 227 23.07 3.58 6.26
N VAL A 228 22.64 4.78 5.90
CA VAL A 228 21.90 5.70 6.80
C VAL A 228 20.42 5.27 6.88
N VAL A 229 19.77 5.08 5.74
CA VAL A 229 18.33 4.80 5.66
C VAL A 229 17.99 3.48 6.37
N LYS A 230 18.78 2.43 6.18
CA LYS A 230 18.53 1.12 6.82
C LYS A 230 18.52 1.19 8.36
N GLY A 231 19.22 2.17 8.95
CA GLY A 231 19.21 2.37 10.40
C GLY A 231 17.88 2.88 10.97
N TRP A 232 17.00 3.39 10.10
CA TRP A 232 15.67 3.87 10.47
C TRP A 232 14.56 2.84 10.27
N LEU A 233 14.88 1.73 9.60
CA LEU A 233 13.93 0.69 9.23
C LEU A 233 14.00 -0.47 10.22
N ASP A 234 12.85 -1.13 10.42
CA ASP A 234 12.81 -2.40 11.14
C ASP A 234 13.68 -3.46 10.45
N PRO A 235 14.44 -4.29 11.17
CA PRO A 235 15.29 -5.34 10.59
C PRO A 235 14.53 -6.30 9.66
N VAL A 236 13.26 -6.62 9.94
CA VAL A 236 12.43 -7.45 9.06
C VAL A 236 12.17 -6.75 7.74
N THR A 237 11.92 -5.44 7.75
CA THR A 237 11.78 -4.63 6.53
C THR A 237 13.09 -4.60 5.74
N VAL A 238 14.23 -4.38 6.41
CA VAL A 238 15.57 -4.37 5.78
C VAL A 238 15.84 -5.70 5.08
N SER A 239 15.48 -6.83 5.68
CA SER A 239 15.70 -8.16 5.11
C SER A 239 14.92 -8.42 3.81
N LYS A 240 13.88 -7.65 3.54
CA LYS A 240 13.05 -7.73 2.32
C LYS A 240 13.62 -6.90 1.16
N ILE A 241 14.64 -6.05 1.41
CA ILE A 241 15.14 -5.05 0.45
C ILE A 241 16.45 -5.54 -0.17
N ASN A 242 16.46 -5.58 -1.51
CA ASN A 242 17.61 -5.92 -2.34
C ASN A 242 18.03 -4.69 -3.15
N ILE A 243 19.26 -4.23 -2.98
CA ILE A 243 19.79 -3.10 -3.71
C ILE A 243 20.75 -3.62 -4.77
N LEU A 244 20.42 -3.34 -6.03
CA LEU A 244 21.06 -3.90 -7.20
C LEU A 244 21.51 -2.77 -8.14
N GLY A 245 22.73 -2.88 -8.65
CA GLY A 245 23.23 -2.01 -9.72
C GLY A 245 22.64 -2.35 -11.08
N SER A 246 23.34 -2.01 -12.15
CA SER A 246 22.91 -2.24 -13.53
C SER A 246 22.80 -3.72 -13.95
N GLY A 247 23.42 -4.64 -13.19
CA GLY A 247 23.37 -6.10 -13.44
C GLY A 247 22.20 -6.82 -12.78
N TYR A 248 21.12 -6.14 -12.46
CA TYR A 248 19.97 -6.61 -11.67
C TYR A 248 19.15 -7.74 -12.32
N GLN A 249 19.22 -7.92 -13.64
CA GLN A 249 18.30 -8.79 -14.39
C GLN A 249 18.31 -10.23 -13.89
N LYS A 250 19.49 -10.78 -13.57
CA LYS A 250 19.63 -12.14 -13.06
C LYS A 250 18.84 -12.32 -11.75
N GLU A 251 18.96 -11.37 -10.84
CA GLU A 251 18.27 -11.45 -9.55
C GLU A 251 16.74 -11.28 -9.70
N LEU A 252 16.29 -10.40 -10.59
CA LEU A 252 14.86 -10.31 -10.90
C LEU A 252 14.33 -11.61 -11.49
N LEU A 253 15.05 -12.23 -12.45
CA LEU A 253 14.63 -13.49 -13.09
C LEU A 253 14.72 -14.69 -12.15
N ASN A 254 15.51 -14.65 -11.10
CA ASN A 254 15.49 -15.65 -10.03
C ASN A 254 14.13 -15.65 -9.29
N GLN A 255 13.52 -14.49 -9.11
CA GLN A 255 12.26 -14.32 -8.40
C GLN A 255 11.03 -14.23 -9.31
N ILE A 256 11.17 -13.67 -10.49
CA ILE A 256 10.07 -13.32 -11.38
C ILE A 256 10.17 -14.14 -12.65
N PRO A 257 9.10 -14.83 -13.09
CA PRO A 257 9.07 -15.48 -14.40
C PRO A 257 9.33 -14.47 -15.51
N ALA A 258 10.15 -14.86 -16.50
CA ALA A 258 10.53 -13.95 -17.60
C ALA A 258 9.29 -13.42 -18.36
N GLU A 259 8.26 -14.24 -18.52
CA GLU A 259 6.98 -13.90 -19.15
C GLU A 259 6.11 -12.95 -18.34
N ASN A 260 6.44 -12.74 -17.06
CA ASN A 260 5.76 -11.81 -16.17
C ASN A 260 6.52 -10.50 -15.99
N LEU A 261 7.82 -10.49 -16.24
CA LEU A 261 8.65 -9.30 -16.13
C LEU A 261 8.63 -8.51 -17.45
N PRO A 262 8.34 -7.18 -17.43
CA PRO A 262 8.42 -6.34 -18.63
C PRO A 262 9.77 -6.41 -19.34
N LYS A 263 9.77 -6.39 -20.67
CA LYS A 263 10.97 -6.45 -21.48
C LYS A 263 11.96 -5.33 -21.15
N GLY A 264 11.48 -4.12 -20.86
CA GLY A 264 12.31 -2.99 -20.43
C GLY A 264 13.09 -3.22 -19.13
N LEU A 265 12.68 -4.21 -18.32
CA LEU A 265 13.35 -4.63 -17.08
C LEU A 265 14.14 -5.95 -17.23
N GLY A 266 14.31 -6.44 -18.45
CA GLY A 266 15.07 -7.67 -18.74
C GLY A 266 14.22 -8.93 -18.81
N GLY A 267 12.89 -8.83 -18.77
CA GLY A 267 11.96 -9.93 -18.99
C GLY A 267 11.57 -10.14 -20.46
N LYS A 268 10.43 -10.80 -20.69
CA LYS A 268 9.89 -11.11 -22.02
C LYS A 268 8.49 -10.54 -22.25
N CYS A 269 7.89 -9.90 -21.23
CA CYS A 269 6.52 -9.42 -21.35
C CYS A 269 6.45 -8.15 -22.20
N GLU A 270 5.58 -8.16 -23.20
CA GLU A 270 5.23 -7.03 -24.07
C GLU A 270 3.70 -7.00 -24.20
N CYS A 271 3.03 -6.22 -23.35
CA CYS A 271 1.59 -6.04 -23.44
C CYS A 271 1.22 -5.03 -24.53
N GLN A 272 0.10 -5.26 -25.21
CA GLN A 272 -0.46 -4.28 -26.14
C GLN A 272 -0.76 -2.97 -25.39
N GLY A 273 -0.27 -1.85 -25.88
CA GLY A 273 -0.42 -0.54 -25.23
C GLY A 273 0.55 -0.28 -24.06
N GLY A 274 1.51 -1.20 -23.80
CA GLY A 274 2.51 -1.09 -22.73
C GLY A 274 2.14 -1.87 -21.47
N CYS A 275 3.13 -2.44 -20.80
CA CYS A 275 2.92 -3.17 -19.54
C CYS A 275 2.46 -2.25 -18.42
N GLU A 276 2.88 -1.00 -18.44
CA GLU A 276 2.56 0.04 -17.44
C GLU A 276 1.07 0.45 -17.44
N LEU A 277 0.39 0.26 -18.55
CA LEU A 277 -1.04 0.59 -18.69
C LEU A 277 -1.95 -0.65 -18.73
N SER A 278 -1.37 -1.85 -18.82
CA SER A 278 -2.12 -3.09 -19.05
C SER A 278 -2.89 -3.58 -17.83
N ASP A 279 -2.43 -3.28 -16.61
CA ASP A 279 -2.90 -3.86 -15.34
C ASP A 279 -3.04 -5.41 -15.38
N ALA A 280 -2.29 -6.07 -16.26
CA ALA A 280 -2.39 -7.52 -16.50
C ALA A 280 -2.06 -8.32 -15.25
N GLY A 281 -2.87 -9.32 -14.93
CA GLY A 281 -2.65 -10.19 -13.78
C GLY A 281 -3.82 -11.13 -13.49
N PRO A 282 -3.68 -12.03 -12.51
CA PRO A 282 -4.73 -12.98 -12.13
C PRO A 282 -6.08 -12.34 -11.79
N TRP A 283 -6.06 -11.08 -11.37
CA TRP A 283 -7.26 -10.31 -11.02
C TRP A 283 -8.13 -9.90 -12.22
N HIS A 284 -7.69 -10.18 -13.45
CA HIS A 284 -8.49 -10.05 -14.67
C HIS A 284 -8.81 -11.42 -15.30
N ASP A 285 -8.28 -12.51 -14.75
CA ASP A 285 -8.55 -13.87 -15.23
C ASP A 285 -9.86 -14.35 -14.62
N LYS A 286 -10.81 -14.75 -15.47
CA LYS A 286 -12.16 -15.21 -15.07
C LYS A 286 -12.14 -16.38 -14.09
N GLU A 287 -11.08 -17.18 -14.09
CA GLU A 287 -10.92 -18.31 -13.19
C GLU A 287 -10.64 -17.86 -11.75
N TRP A 288 -9.88 -16.75 -11.58
CA TRP A 288 -9.38 -16.32 -10.28
C TRP A 288 -10.02 -15.05 -9.74
N THR A 289 -10.55 -14.19 -10.63
CA THR A 289 -11.16 -12.94 -10.22
C THR A 289 -12.56 -13.14 -9.69
N LYS A 290 -12.92 -12.33 -8.70
CA LYS A 290 -14.29 -12.13 -8.22
C LYS A 290 -14.55 -10.66 -8.06
N GLU A 291 -15.83 -10.31 -7.99
CA GLU A 291 -16.26 -8.95 -7.79
C GLU A 291 -15.77 -8.44 -6.42
N PRO A 292 -15.02 -7.33 -6.38
CA PRO A 292 -14.49 -6.82 -5.12
C PRO A 292 -15.61 -6.23 -4.25
N TRP A 293 -15.37 -6.15 -2.93
CA TRP A 293 -16.35 -5.68 -1.96
C TRP A 293 -16.92 -4.28 -2.26
N TRP A 294 -16.14 -3.44 -2.93
CA TRP A 294 -16.51 -2.07 -3.26
C TRP A 294 -17.31 -1.92 -4.56
N ALA A 295 -17.37 -2.93 -5.42
CA ALA A 295 -18.03 -2.83 -6.73
C ALA A 295 -19.55 -2.68 -6.62
N ASN A 296 -20.16 -3.24 -5.58
CA ASN A 296 -21.61 -3.18 -5.32
C ASN A 296 -22.03 -2.07 -4.34
N GLN A 297 -21.11 -1.18 -3.95
CA GLN A 297 -21.48 -0.01 -3.18
C GLN A 297 -22.14 1.01 -4.10
N GLN A 298 -23.47 1.13 -4.02
CA GLN A 298 -24.16 2.23 -4.67
C GLN A 298 -23.56 3.55 -4.15
N PRO A 299 -23.34 4.56 -5.02
CA PRO A 299 -23.01 5.89 -4.56
C PRO A 299 -24.04 6.26 -3.50
N ALA A 300 -23.58 6.71 -2.34
CA ALA A 300 -24.49 7.24 -1.33
C ALA A 300 -25.28 8.34 -2.04
N SER A 301 -26.54 8.08 -2.35
CA SER A 301 -27.44 9.12 -2.80
C SER A 301 -27.44 10.13 -1.65
N ASP A 302 -26.95 11.33 -1.93
CA ASP A 302 -27.18 12.49 -1.09
C ASP A 302 -28.70 12.74 -1.09
N VAL A 303 -29.44 11.92 -0.35
CA VAL A 303 -30.79 12.23 0.08
C VAL A 303 -30.62 13.30 1.14
N ILE A 304 -30.43 14.53 0.69
CA ILE A 304 -30.80 15.69 1.49
C ILE A 304 -32.32 15.61 1.61
N GLU A 305 -32.80 14.94 2.65
CA GLU A 305 -34.15 15.16 3.13
C GLU A 305 -34.23 16.62 3.60
N ASN A 306 -34.65 17.49 2.70
CA ASN A 306 -35.14 18.81 3.06
C ASN A 306 -36.40 18.62 3.91
N LYS A 307 -36.27 18.43 5.20
CA LYS A 307 -37.36 18.68 6.18
C LYS A 307 -37.20 20.10 6.66
N GLY A 308 -38.12 20.95 6.15
CA GLY A 308 -38.69 22.09 6.82
C GLY A 308 -37.74 23.24 7.20
N GLY A 309 -37.98 24.36 6.59
CA GLY A 309 -37.31 25.63 6.80
C GLY A 309 -37.16 26.05 8.26
N GLU A 310 -35.98 26.54 8.53
CA GLU A 310 -35.75 27.70 9.40
C GLU A 310 -34.40 28.30 8.99
N THR A 311 -34.47 29.54 8.51
CA THR A 311 -33.34 30.41 8.25
C THR A 311 -32.66 30.74 9.58
N VAL A 312 -31.46 30.25 9.80
CA VAL A 312 -30.56 30.75 10.83
C VAL A 312 -29.31 31.32 10.16
N THR A 313 -29.20 32.61 10.23
CA THR A 313 -28.04 33.41 9.84
C THR A 313 -26.77 32.96 10.57
N ALA A 314 -25.71 32.72 9.85
CA ALA A 314 -24.41 32.40 10.40
C ALA A 314 -23.78 33.62 11.08
N PRO A 315 -23.16 33.47 12.26
CA PRO A 315 -22.25 34.47 12.79
C PRO A 315 -20.85 34.27 12.25
N ALA A 316 -20.23 35.38 11.86
CA ALA A 316 -18.86 35.47 11.43
C ALA A 316 -17.86 35.16 12.56
N GLY A 317 -16.82 34.43 12.21
CA GLY A 317 -15.48 34.56 12.75
C GLY A 317 -15.23 34.06 14.19
N THR A 318 -14.63 32.88 14.31
CA THR A 318 -13.64 32.66 15.38
C THR A 318 -12.50 31.78 14.86
N GLN A 319 -11.31 32.33 14.90
CA GLN A 319 -10.04 31.66 14.62
C GLN A 319 -9.82 30.56 15.69
N ALA A 320 -9.48 29.36 15.25
CA ALA A 320 -9.01 28.30 16.13
C ALA A 320 -7.61 28.63 16.67
N PRO A 321 -7.34 28.35 17.96
CA PRO A 321 -6.02 28.59 18.54
C PRO A 321 -5.01 27.55 18.02
N GLY A 322 -3.88 28.07 17.53
CA GLY A 322 -2.74 27.27 17.13
C GLY A 322 -2.14 26.54 18.33
N THR A 323 -2.10 25.25 18.27
CA THR A 323 -1.23 24.43 19.11
C THR A 323 0.17 24.44 18.48
N ALA A 324 1.08 25.13 19.15
CA ALA A 324 2.51 25.09 18.85
C ALA A 324 3.02 23.66 19.07
N VAL A 325 3.34 22.97 17.99
CA VAL A 325 4.20 21.78 18.06
C VAL A 325 5.63 22.28 18.10
N THR A 326 6.26 22.11 19.25
CA THR A 326 7.67 22.37 19.45
C THR A 326 8.50 21.54 18.49
N THR A 327 9.15 22.24 17.55
CA THR A 327 10.20 21.68 16.70
C THR A 327 11.49 21.64 17.52
N ASP A 328 11.83 20.48 18.07
CA ASP A 328 13.17 20.18 18.49
C ASP A 328 13.54 18.78 18.04
N ALA A 329 14.13 18.71 16.88
CA ALA A 329 15.08 17.71 16.41
C ALA A 329 15.55 18.05 14.97
N ALA A 330 16.06 19.26 14.77
CA ALA A 330 16.93 19.53 13.63
C ALA A 330 18.33 19.00 13.97
N ALA A 331 18.57 17.73 13.66
CA ALA A 331 19.89 17.14 13.73
C ALA A 331 20.78 17.79 12.68
N LYS A 332 21.84 18.42 13.15
CA LYS A 332 22.98 18.96 12.42
C LYS A 332 23.49 17.96 11.38
N ALA A 333 23.48 18.39 10.13
CA ALA A 333 24.35 17.82 9.10
C ALA A 333 25.78 18.31 9.38
N PRO A 334 26.81 17.44 9.40
CA PRO A 334 28.17 17.88 9.41
C PRO A 334 28.53 18.42 8.02
N ALA A 335 29.15 19.62 8.02
CA ALA A 335 29.73 20.21 6.84
C ALA A 335 30.84 19.33 6.28
N ALA A 336 30.89 19.24 4.96
CA ALA A 336 31.92 18.56 4.20
C ALA A 336 33.28 19.24 4.41
N ALA A 337 34.28 18.44 4.64
CA ALA A 337 35.64 18.68 4.22
C ALA A 337 36.05 17.56 3.27
#